data_596eeb51fdcf8648b689d5321d324e8f
#
_entry.id   596eeb51fdcf8648b689d5321d324e8f
#
_cell.length_a   1.000
_cell.length_b   1.000
_cell.length_c   1.000
_cell.angle_alpha   90.00
_cell.angle_beta   90.00
_cell.angle_gamma   90.00
#
_symmetry.space_group_name_H-M   'P 1'
#
loop_
_entity.id
_entity.type
_entity.pdbx_description
1 polymer ?
#
loop_
_entity_poly.entity_id
_entity_poly.type
_entity_poly.pdbx_seq_one_letter_code
_entity_poly.pdbx_strand_id
1 'polypeptide(L)'
;MSSNLSGTIGSLLTVALVTSGGGASHNWDLGNHGYGVAQVQADLGVLGFDPGPVKGIVTKRLWQSASQYIAIRGLTRGASLSSRLAASTAQMSTVPQGATGRLMLAVQDDLKTVRLYQGALDGRWSKALSRAVIAFQRHTGQSPTGTLTAPTLRALAHWTAVAVTARRHWRYQAQPQDTYSELAWAADLPYSGFVAANGGGTPLKAGQVIRWVAATPKPSPAPGAVPRSHPPSQPSTPLSTGVLANLDPVSDLVVLNPSGPVAAALAAAERQASARIDLSISGQWALTHLPLVKQLAALGNEIAVNGYSGANLNQLPAWGVNQELKWAVHAVESETGSAPSFLFTAEKPDSATVQAAGQQNLTALWAALTVGNAGGVRQTTAAVETALIGHPNQAVMLTAPVDWAMLFKQLASRHFVFETLGQIWASH
;
A
#
# COMPACT_ATOMS: atom_id res chain seq x y z
N MET A 1 45.67 16.84 -23.51
CA MET A 1 44.79 17.76 -22.77
C MET A 1 43.63 17.07 -22.08
N SER A 2 43.58 15.74 -22.04
CA SER A 2 42.45 14.96 -21.43
C SER A 2 42.63 14.61 -19.94
N SER A 3 43.79 14.80 -19.35
CA SER A 3 44.11 14.36 -17.98
C SER A 3 43.74 15.40 -16.90
N ASN A 4 43.60 16.68 -17.24
CA ASN A 4 43.28 17.71 -16.24
C ASN A 4 41.77 17.93 -15.99
N LEU A 5 40.91 17.51 -16.91
CA LEU A 5 39.46 17.64 -16.75
C LEU A 5 38.90 16.65 -15.74
N SER A 6 39.42 15.42 -15.66
CA SER A 6 38.97 14.39 -14.72
C SER A 6 39.23 14.79 -13.26
N GLY A 7 40.36 15.40 -12.95
CA GLY A 7 40.71 15.85 -11.60
C GLY A 7 39.85 17.02 -11.12
N THR A 8 39.52 17.94 -12.02
CA THR A 8 38.72 19.14 -11.71
C THR A 8 37.23 18.79 -11.51
N ILE A 9 36.69 17.87 -12.31
CA ILE A 9 35.30 17.40 -12.19
C ILE A 9 35.12 16.54 -10.95
N GLY A 10 36.10 15.68 -10.63
CA GLY A 10 36.08 14.89 -9.39
C GLY A 10 36.07 15.77 -8.15
N SER A 11 36.86 16.84 -8.14
CA SER A 11 36.89 17.84 -7.07
C SER A 11 35.60 18.66 -6.97
N LEU A 12 34.94 18.99 -8.09
CA LEU A 12 33.64 19.67 -8.11
C LEU A 12 32.49 18.78 -7.59
N LEU A 13 32.48 17.53 -7.96
CA LEU A 13 31.51 16.54 -7.45
C LEU A 13 31.71 16.28 -5.96
N THR A 14 32.94 16.18 -5.49
CA THR A 14 33.25 15.97 -4.05
C THR A 14 32.78 17.13 -3.19
N VAL A 15 32.89 18.37 -3.69
CA VAL A 15 32.47 19.59 -2.95
C VAL A 15 30.96 19.84 -3.03
N ALA A 16 30.31 19.42 -4.12
CA ALA A 16 28.87 19.66 -4.31
C ALA A 16 27.96 18.70 -3.50
N LEU A 17 28.50 17.65 -2.91
CA LEU A 17 27.73 16.59 -2.22
C LEU A 17 27.82 16.60 -0.70
N VAL A 18 28.48 17.59 -0.12
CA VAL A 18 28.50 17.75 1.33
C VAL A 18 27.18 18.36 1.81
N THR A 19 26.47 17.59 2.59
CA THR A 19 25.38 17.92 3.51
C THR A 19 23.95 18.02 2.94
N SER A 20 23.23 16.92 3.11
CA SER A 20 21.88 16.96 3.65
C SER A 20 21.70 15.75 4.58
N GLY A 21 21.67 16.00 5.88
CA GLY A 21 21.30 15.01 6.89
C GLY A 21 22.41 14.05 7.33
N GLY A 22 23.20 14.43 8.32
CA GLY A 22 23.85 13.50 9.26
C GLY A 22 24.90 12.55 8.72
N GLY A 23 26.14 13.00 8.63
CA GLY A 23 27.31 12.13 8.83
C GLY A 23 27.78 11.32 7.61
N ALA A 24 28.87 11.74 7.10
CA ALA A 24 29.80 11.19 6.13
C ALA A 24 29.76 11.88 4.75
N SER A 25 30.85 12.57 4.44
CA SER A 25 31.18 13.00 3.06
C SER A 25 31.16 11.76 2.15
N HIS A 26 30.14 11.67 1.28
CA HIS A 26 30.13 10.61 0.27
C HIS A 26 31.23 10.91 -0.73
N ASN A 27 32.28 10.10 -0.69
CA ASN A 27 33.32 10.12 -1.70
C ASN A 27 32.74 9.59 -3.01
N TRP A 28 32.78 10.40 -4.07
CA TRP A 28 32.25 10.06 -5.40
C TRP A 28 33.26 9.33 -6.28
N ASP A 29 34.16 8.59 -5.66
CA ASP A 29 35.06 7.71 -6.39
C ASP A 29 34.30 6.58 -7.06
N LEU A 30 34.80 6.14 -8.19
CA LEU A 30 34.22 5.00 -8.91
C LEU A 30 34.11 3.77 -8.00
N GLY A 31 32.94 3.15 -7.98
CA GLY A 31 32.63 2.01 -7.14
C GLY A 31 32.02 2.32 -5.78
N ASN A 32 32.09 3.57 -5.31
CA ASN A 32 31.40 3.97 -4.09
C ASN A 32 29.89 3.82 -4.26
N HIS A 33 29.19 3.59 -3.16
CA HIS A 33 27.80 3.18 -3.20
C HIS A 33 27.01 3.69 -1.99
N GLY A 34 25.69 3.62 -2.10
CA GLY A 34 24.77 3.92 -1.02
C GLY A 34 23.50 4.63 -1.50
N TYR A 35 22.63 4.93 -0.52
CA TYR A 35 21.35 5.61 -0.77
C TYR A 35 21.53 6.93 -1.54
N GLY A 36 22.45 7.79 -1.12
CA GLY A 36 22.68 9.08 -1.78
C GLY A 36 23.09 8.94 -3.25
N VAL A 37 23.85 7.89 -3.60
CA VAL A 37 24.21 7.61 -4.99
C VAL A 37 22.99 7.13 -5.78
N ALA A 38 22.18 6.24 -5.19
CA ALA A 38 20.93 5.76 -5.80
C ALA A 38 19.94 6.92 -6.03
N GLN A 39 19.83 7.83 -5.06
CA GLN A 39 18.96 9.01 -5.16
C GLN A 39 19.40 9.92 -6.31
N VAL A 40 20.68 10.23 -6.41
CA VAL A 40 21.21 11.06 -7.53
C VAL A 40 21.01 10.37 -8.88
N GLN A 41 21.17 9.05 -8.97
CA GLN A 41 20.87 8.30 -10.20
C GLN A 41 19.41 8.44 -10.60
N ALA A 42 18.49 8.22 -9.66
CA ALA A 42 17.06 8.32 -9.91
C ALA A 42 16.65 9.76 -10.28
N ASP A 43 17.13 10.77 -9.54
CA ASP A 43 16.85 12.18 -9.83
C ASP A 43 17.35 12.60 -11.22
N LEU A 44 18.55 12.19 -11.63
CA LEU A 44 19.06 12.46 -12.97
C LEU A 44 18.21 11.78 -14.04
N GLY A 45 17.76 10.55 -13.79
CA GLY A 45 16.88 9.80 -14.68
C GLY A 45 15.56 10.52 -14.92
N VAL A 46 14.85 10.94 -13.86
CA VAL A 46 13.57 11.66 -13.98
C VAL A 46 13.74 13.07 -14.54
N LEU A 47 14.94 13.64 -14.53
CA LEU A 47 15.27 14.90 -15.23
C LEU A 47 15.63 14.68 -16.71
N GLY A 48 15.60 13.44 -17.21
CA GLY A 48 15.86 13.10 -18.61
C GLY A 48 17.33 12.89 -18.95
N PHE A 49 18.21 12.86 -17.96
CA PHE A 49 19.61 12.48 -18.14
C PHE A 49 19.77 10.96 -18.23
N ASP A 50 20.97 10.48 -18.50
CA ASP A 50 21.26 9.07 -18.66
C ASP A 50 22.32 8.57 -17.65
N PRO A 51 21.98 8.46 -16.35
CA PRO A 51 22.90 7.98 -15.33
C PRO A 51 23.12 6.47 -15.37
N GLY A 52 22.47 5.75 -16.28
CA GLY A 52 22.33 4.30 -16.28
C GLY A 52 21.25 3.83 -15.28
N PRO A 53 21.06 2.51 -15.15
CA PRO A 53 20.09 1.96 -14.21
C PRO A 53 20.44 2.33 -12.77
N VAL A 54 19.39 2.54 -11.95
CA VAL A 54 19.57 2.91 -10.53
C VAL A 54 20.06 1.68 -9.75
N LYS A 55 21.37 1.62 -9.55
CA LYS A 55 22.04 0.55 -8.79
C LYS A 55 22.68 1.06 -7.49
N GLY A 56 22.67 2.36 -7.27
CA GLY A 56 23.27 3.01 -6.11
C GLY A 56 24.80 2.90 -6.07
N ILE A 57 25.46 2.73 -7.22
CA ILE A 57 26.91 2.61 -7.36
C ILE A 57 27.40 3.70 -8.30
N VAL A 58 28.50 4.36 -7.94
CA VAL A 58 29.14 5.38 -8.77
C VAL A 58 29.82 4.71 -9.97
N THR A 59 29.31 5.00 -11.17
CA THR A 59 29.80 4.50 -12.45
C THR A 59 30.30 5.66 -13.32
N LYS A 60 31.12 5.36 -14.35
CA LYS A 60 31.51 6.35 -15.36
C LYS A 60 30.29 7.03 -16.02
N ARG A 61 29.23 6.27 -16.27
CA ARG A 61 27.98 6.76 -16.87
C ARG A 61 27.26 7.75 -15.95
N LEU A 62 27.15 7.44 -14.66
CA LEU A 62 26.64 8.38 -13.66
C LEU A 62 27.48 9.67 -13.61
N TRP A 63 28.79 9.53 -13.63
CA TRP A 63 29.72 10.66 -13.65
C TRP A 63 29.51 11.58 -14.84
N GLN A 64 29.40 11.02 -16.05
CA GLN A 64 29.11 11.76 -17.27
C GLN A 64 27.76 12.48 -17.19
N SER A 65 26.74 11.81 -16.73
CA SER A 65 25.39 12.36 -16.56
C SER A 65 25.35 13.51 -15.55
N ALA A 66 25.99 13.35 -14.40
CA ALA A 66 26.09 14.39 -13.38
C ALA A 66 26.91 15.60 -13.91
N SER A 67 27.99 15.36 -14.64
CA SER A 67 28.80 16.43 -15.25
C SER A 67 28.00 17.22 -16.29
N GLN A 68 27.20 16.56 -17.12
CA GLN A 68 26.31 17.21 -18.07
C GLN A 68 25.28 18.10 -17.37
N TYR A 69 24.65 17.59 -16.31
CA TYR A 69 23.70 18.37 -15.51
C TYR A 69 24.36 19.60 -14.89
N ILE A 70 25.53 19.44 -14.26
CA ILE A 70 26.31 20.54 -13.66
C ILE A 70 26.66 21.60 -14.71
N ALA A 71 27.13 21.18 -15.89
CA ALA A 71 27.48 22.10 -16.97
C ALA A 71 26.26 22.86 -17.50
N ILE A 72 25.14 22.18 -17.76
CA ILE A 72 23.91 22.81 -18.28
C ILE A 72 23.35 23.83 -17.28
N ARG A 73 23.44 23.55 -15.98
CA ARG A 73 22.91 24.41 -14.92
C ARG A 73 23.88 25.46 -14.41
N GLY A 74 25.09 25.50 -14.93
CA GLY A 74 26.12 26.47 -14.51
C GLY A 74 26.47 26.38 -13.03
N LEU A 75 26.44 25.17 -12.43
CA LEU A 75 26.65 25.01 -11.00
C LEU A 75 28.12 25.26 -10.62
N THR A 76 28.34 26.17 -9.66
CA THR A 76 29.65 26.48 -9.09
C THR A 76 29.92 25.72 -7.80
N ARG A 77 31.15 25.73 -7.30
CA ARG A 77 31.55 25.13 -6.03
C ARG A 77 30.68 25.62 -4.89
N GLY A 78 30.24 24.70 -4.01
CA GLY A 78 29.52 24.99 -2.75
C GLY A 78 28.04 24.63 -2.71
N ALA A 79 27.43 24.23 -3.85
CA ALA A 79 26.05 23.75 -3.84
C ALA A 79 25.99 22.22 -3.82
N SER A 80 25.18 21.65 -2.91
CA SER A 80 24.94 20.21 -2.89
C SER A 80 24.25 19.77 -4.21
N LEU A 81 24.79 18.77 -4.90
CA LEU A 81 24.20 18.23 -6.13
C LEU A 81 22.79 17.67 -5.86
N SER A 82 22.60 16.95 -4.77
CA SER A 82 21.29 16.39 -4.40
C SER A 82 20.24 17.47 -4.16
N SER A 83 20.58 18.56 -3.47
CA SER A 83 19.66 19.69 -3.25
C SER A 83 19.30 20.39 -4.57
N ARG A 84 20.26 20.52 -5.50
CA ARG A 84 20.00 21.10 -6.82
C ARG A 84 19.15 20.20 -7.72
N LEU A 85 19.38 18.90 -7.67
CA LEU A 85 18.56 17.92 -8.39
C LEU A 85 17.12 17.94 -7.85
N ALA A 86 16.95 17.92 -6.53
CA ALA A 86 15.64 18.02 -5.89
C ALA A 86 14.90 19.31 -6.26
N ALA A 87 15.61 20.46 -6.28
CA ALA A 87 15.02 21.73 -6.72
C ALA A 87 14.64 21.70 -8.20
N SER A 88 15.46 21.11 -9.07
CA SER A 88 15.14 20.97 -10.49
C SER A 88 13.95 20.05 -10.73
N THR A 89 13.87 18.93 -10.03
CA THR A 89 12.72 18.02 -10.11
C THR A 89 11.45 18.69 -9.60
N ALA A 90 11.54 19.56 -8.57
CA ALA A 90 10.42 20.33 -8.05
C ALA A 90 9.81 21.31 -9.07
N GLN A 91 10.61 21.77 -10.01
CA GLN A 91 10.21 22.73 -11.05
C GLN A 91 9.75 22.05 -12.35
N MET A 92 9.72 20.72 -12.41
CA MET A 92 9.27 20.01 -13.59
C MET A 92 7.78 20.28 -13.87
N SER A 93 7.47 20.45 -15.14
CA SER A 93 6.08 20.47 -15.59
C SER A 93 5.47 19.08 -15.51
N THR A 94 4.12 19.02 -15.44
CA THR A 94 3.40 17.76 -15.56
C THR A 94 3.71 17.10 -16.91
N VAL A 95 4.10 15.83 -16.89
CA VAL A 95 4.41 15.07 -18.09
C VAL A 95 3.11 14.53 -18.68
N PRO A 96 2.77 14.90 -19.93
CA PRO A 96 1.53 14.47 -20.56
C PRO A 96 1.54 12.97 -20.86
N GLN A 97 0.36 12.36 -20.86
CA GLN A 97 0.17 11.01 -21.38
C GLN A 97 0.55 10.98 -22.87
N GLY A 98 1.30 9.95 -23.26
CA GLY A 98 1.84 9.84 -24.61
C GLY A 98 3.28 10.37 -24.74
N ALA A 99 3.86 10.96 -23.69
CA ALA A 99 5.27 11.32 -23.69
C ALA A 99 6.17 10.11 -23.99
N THR A 100 7.30 10.36 -24.63
CA THR A 100 8.29 9.33 -24.99
C THR A 100 9.71 9.76 -24.65
N GLY A 101 10.65 8.83 -24.70
CA GLY A 101 12.05 9.10 -24.56
C GLY A 101 12.65 8.74 -23.22
N ARG A 102 13.78 9.36 -22.87
CA ARG A 102 14.61 8.96 -21.71
C ARG A 102 13.90 9.09 -20.38
N LEU A 103 13.11 10.14 -20.19
CA LEU A 103 12.30 10.29 -18.99
C LEU A 103 11.36 9.10 -18.80
N MET A 104 10.68 8.67 -19.88
CA MET A 104 9.77 7.51 -19.80
C MET A 104 10.53 6.22 -19.52
N LEU A 105 11.71 6.03 -20.11
CA LEU A 105 12.58 4.88 -19.75
C LEU A 105 12.93 4.88 -18.27
N ALA A 106 13.32 6.04 -17.71
CA ALA A 106 13.63 6.16 -16.29
C ALA A 106 12.39 5.83 -15.42
N VAL A 107 11.24 6.41 -15.75
CA VAL A 107 9.98 6.14 -15.01
C VAL A 107 9.59 4.66 -15.09
N GLN A 108 9.74 4.00 -16.24
CA GLN A 108 9.48 2.58 -16.40
C GLN A 108 10.44 1.73 -15.55
N ASP A 109 11.74 2.06 -15.54
CA ASP A 109 12.77 1.35 -14.75
C ASP A 109 12.56 1.57 -13.25
N ASP A 110 12.24 2.79 -12.84
CA ASP A 110 11.94 3.14 -11.47
C ASP A 110 10.71 2.41 -10.95
N LEU A 111 9.59 2.43 -11.70
CA LEU A 111 8.38 1.70 -11.35
C LEU A 111 8.59 0.18 -11.34
N LYS A 112 9.46 -0.34 -12.20
CA LYS A 112 9.89 -1.74 -12.18
C LYS A 112 10.73 -2.04 -10.94
N THR A 113 11.58 -1.12 -10.54
CA THR A 113 12.40 -1.25 -9.33
C THR A 113 11.54 -1.34 -8.07
N VAL A 114 10.47 -0.56 -7.97
CA VAL A 114 9.49 -0.66 -6.89
C VAL A 114 8.38 -1.69 -7.16
N ARG A 115 8.53 -2.54 -8.17
CA ARG A 115 7.67 -3.70 -8.49
C ARG A 115 6.25 -3.36 -8.96
N LEU A 116 5.99 -2.12 -9.34
CA LEU A 116 4.69 -1.67 -9.85
C LEU A 116 4.55 -1.74 -11.39
N TYR A 117 5.62 -2.03 -12.11
CA TYR A 117 5.61 -2.13 -13.57
C TYR A 117 6.37 -3.38 -14.04
N GLN A 118 5.77 -4.14 -14.94
CA GLN A 118 6.38 -5.35 -15.53
C GLN A 118 6.45 -5.30 -17.07
N GLY A 119 6.04 -4.17 -17.66
CA GLY A 119 6.09 -3.97 -19.09
C GLY A 119 7.51 -3.81 -19.64
N ALA A 120 7.60 -3.64 -20.95
CA ALA A 120 8.87 -3.36 -21.63
C ALA A 120 9.43 -1.99 -21.24
N LEU A 121 10.74 -1.88 -21.19
CA LEU A 121 11.45 -0.62 -21.03
C LEU A 121 11.68 -0.02 -22.42
N ASP A 122 10.65 0.52 -23.04
CA ASP A 122 10.65 1.02 -24.41
C ASP A 122 10.61 2.56 -24.51
N GLY A 123 10.54 3.22 -23.35
CA GLY A 123 10.46 4.68 -23.28
C GLY A 123 9.16 5.26 -23.83
N ARG A 124 8.09 4.47 -23.89
CA ARG A 124 6.78 4.89 -24.42
C ARG A 124 5.71 4.84 -23.36
N TRP A 125 4.77 5.78 -23.41
CA TRP A 125 3.59 5.74 -22.56
C TRP A 125 2.65 4.62 -23.00
N SER A 126 2.21 3.80 -22.06
CA SER A 126 1.26 2.71 -22.31
C SER A 126 0.15 2.69 -21.24
N LYS A 127 -0.93 1.99 -21.50
CA LYS A 127 -1.99 1.74 -20.49
C LYS A 127 -1.43 1.02 -19.25
N ALA A 128 -0.47 0.12 -19.43
CA ALA A 128 0.21 -0.56 -18.33
C ALA A 128 1.04 0.42 -17.49
N LEU A 129 1.73 1.38 -18.13
CA LEU A 129 2.46 2.42 -17.42
C LEU A 129 1.52 3.34 -16.65
N SER A 130 0.40 3.77 -17.23
CA SER A 130 -0.62 4.57 -16.53
C SER A 130 -1.14 3.88 -15.27
N ARG A 131 -1.43 2.59 -15.34
CA ARG A 131 -1.85 1.80 -14.17
C ARG A 131 -0.77 1.74 -13.10
N ALA A 132 0.49 1.55 -13.48
CA ALA A 132 1.61 1.53 -12.56
C ALA A 132 1.81 2.89 -11.87
N VAL A 133 1.66 4.01 -12.60
CA VAL A 133 1.69 5.36 -12.01
C VAL A 133 0.55 5.56 -11.02
N ILE A 134 -0.68 5.16 -11.36
CA ILE A 134 -1.84 5.22 -10.45
C ILE A 134 -1.58 4.40 -9.19
N ALA A 135 -1.08 3.17 -9.33
CA ALA A 135 -0.74 2.32 -8.20
C ALA A 135 0.34 2.97 -7.30
N PHE A 136 1.38 3.53 -7.90
CA PHE A 136 2.43 4.26 -7.19
C PHE A 136 1.88 5.47 -6.42
N GLN A 137 1.03 6.29 -7.07
CA GLN A 137 0.41 7.44 -6.43
C GLN A 137 -0.43 7.04 -5.21
N ARG A 138 -1.18 5.94 -5.31
CA ARG A 138 -1.94 5.39 -4.16
C ARG A 138 -1.04 4.95 -3.02
N HIS A 139 0.04 4.22 -3.32
CA HIS A 139 0.99 3.79 -2.30
C HIS A 139 1.66 4.93 -1.56
N THR A 140 1.86 6.06 -2.24
CA THR A 140 2.52 7.24 -1.68
C THR A 140 1.53 8.32 -1.22
N GLY A 141 0.25 7.99 -1.05
CA GLY A 141 -0.78 8.90 -0.56
C GLY A 141 -1.09 10.07 -1.49
N GLN A 142 -0.71 9.98 -2.77
CA GLN A 142 -0.99 11.00 -3.77
C GLN A 142 -2.32 10.73 -4.48
N SER A 143 -2.95 11.79 -5.02
CA SER A 143 -4.15 11.64 -5.86
C SER A 143 -3.86 10.72 -7.05
N PRO A 144 -4.65 9.64 -7.27
CA PRO A 144 -4.35 8.60 -8.27
C PRO A 144 -4.79 9.03 -9.68
N THR A 145 -4.22 10.10 -10.19
CA THR A 145 -4.57 10.69 -11.49
C THR A 145 -3.96 9.96 -12.69
N GLY A 146 -2.92 9.15 -12.46
CA GLY A 146 -2.14 8.52 -13.53
C GLY A 146 -1.26 9.51 -14.29
N THR A 147 -1.09 10.74 -13.82
CA THR A 147 -0.22 11.75 -14.44
C THR A 147 1.09 11.86 -13.66
N LEU A 148 2.19 12.10 -14.37
CA LEU A 148 3.50 12.30 -13.76
C LEU A 148 3.70 13.78 -13.44
N THR A 149 3.35 14.17 -12.24
CA THR A 149 3.62 15.50 -11.70
C THR A 149 5.00 15.57 -11.06
N ALA A 150 5.52 16.77 -10.81
CA ALA A 150 6.78 16.94 -10.08
C ALA A 150 6.80 16.23 -8.71
N PRO A 151 5.74 16.30 -7.87
CA PRO A 151 5.66 15.49 -6.65
C PRO A 151 5.74 13.99 -6.91
N THR A 152 5.04 13.47 -7.94
CA THR A 152 5.08 12.05 -8.30
C THR A 152 6.48 11.60 -8.73
N LEU A 153 7.16 12.38 -9.55
CA LEU A 153 8.52 12.07 -10.01
C LEU A 153 9.53 12.09 -8.86
N ARG A 154 9.43 13.06 -7.94
CA ARG A 154 10.30 13.11 -6.74
C ARG A 154 10.08 11.93 -5.82
N ALA A 155 8.83 11.59 -5.55
CA ALA A 155 8.50 10.42 -4.74
C ALA A 155 9.02 9.14 -5.40
N LEU A 156 8.88 9.01 -6.72
CA LEU A 156 9.35 7.85 -7.47
C LEU A 156 10.88 7.71 -7.36
N ALA A 157 11.63 8.80 -7.56
CA ALA A 157 13.08 8.79 -7.40
C ALA A 157 13.50 8.40 -5.96
N HIS A 158 12.80 8.93 -4.94
CA HIS A 158 13.05 8.60 -3.55
C HIS A 158 12.82 7.10 -3.26
N TRP A 159 11.65 6.58 -3.60
CA TRP A 159 11.29 5.18 -3.29
C TRP A 159 12.10 4.17 -4.12
N THR A 160 12.51 4.53 -5.34
CA THR A 160 13.47 3.74 -6.11
C THR A 160 14.81 3.65 -5.39
N ALA A 161 15.33 4.76 -4.88
CA ALA A 161 16.58 4.77 -4.13
C ALA A 161 16.49 3.98 -2.82
N VAL A 162 15.37 4.06 -2.10
CA VAL A 162 15.08 3.26 -0.90
C VAL A 162 15.06 1.77 -1.25
N ALA A 163 14.34 1.38 -2.30
CA ALA A 163 14.24 -0.02 -2.72
C ALA A 163 15.61 -0.63 -3.10
N VAL A 164 16.45 0.12 -3.79
CA VAL A 164 17.82 -0.30 -4.13
C VAL A 164 18.67 -0.45 -2.87
N THR A 165 18.58 0.50 -1.95
CA THR A 165 19.31 0.53 -0.68
C THR A 165 18.93 -0.66 0.19
N ALA A 166 17.63 -0.95 0.29
CA ALA A 166 17.12 -2.08 1.04
C ALA A 166 17.60 -3.43 0.48
N ARG A 167 17.50 -3.64 -0.84
CA ARG A 167 17.96 -4.89 -1.50
C ARG A 167 19.47 -5.15 -1.32
N ARG A 168 20.24 -4.08 -1.10
CA ARG A 168 21.69 -4.14 -0.88
C ARG A 168 22.06 -4.18 0.59
N HIS A 169 21.09 -4.09 1.50
CA HIS A 169 21.29 -3.94 2.94
C HIS A 169 22.23 -2.79 3.29
N TRP A 170 22.23 -1.73 2.50
CA TRP A 170 23.04 -0.56 2.79
C TRP A 170 22.42 0.28 3.90
N ARG A 171 23.28 1.03 4.58
CA ARG A 171 22.83 1.93 5.63
C ARG A 171 21.86 2.98 5.08
N TYR A 172 20.73 3.12 5.73
CA TYR A 172 19.72 4.14 5.45
C TYR A 172 19.29 4.81 6.75
N GLN A 173 19.08 6.12 6.69
CA GLN A 173 18.48 6.90 7.77
C GLN A 173 17.14 7.43 7.30
N ALA A 174 16.10 7.15 8.07
CA ALA A 174 14.74 7.55 7.74
C ALA A 174 14.64 9.06 7.49
N GLN A 175 13.97 9.43 6.44
CA GLN A 175 13.68 10.82 6.10
C GLN A 175 12.41 11.28 6.84
N PRO A 176 12.17 12.62 6.99
CA PRO A 176 11.01 13.13 7.73
C PRO A 176 9.65 12.64 7.22
N GLN A 177 9.54 12.33 5.93
CA GLN A 177 8.31 11.86 5.27
C GLN A 177 8.14 10.34 5.25
N ASP A 178 9.16 9.59 5.68
CA ASP A 178 9.11 8.13 5.61
C ASP A 178 8.17 7.56 6.67
N THR A 179 7.52 6.48 6.32
CA THR A 179 6.74 5.66 7.24
C THR A 179 7.26 4.22 7.25
N TYR A 180 7.04 3.50 8.34
CA TYR A 180 7.38 2.07 8.39
C TYR A 180 6.69 1.27 7.27
N SER A 181 5.46 1.64 6.93
CA SER A 181 4.67 1.00 5.89
C SER A 181 5.35 1.11 4.53
N GLU A 182 5.72 2.32 4.15
CA GLU A 182 6.35 2.59 2.86
C GLU A 182 7.77 2.01 2.79
N LEU A 183 8.55 2.08 3.88
CA LEU A 183 9.88 1.47 3.94
C LEU A 183 9.81 -0.06 3.81
N ALA A 184 8.89 -0.72 4.51
CA ALA A 184 8.67 -2.15 4.41
C ALA A 184 8.23 -2.53 2.99
N TRP A 185 7.30 -1.77 2.40
CA TRP A 185 6.88 -1.94 1.01
C TRP A 185 8.05 -1.80 0.02
N ALA A 186 8.84 -0.74 0.11
CA ALA A 186 9.98 -0.53 -0.79
C ALA A 186 11.02 -1.65 -0.66
N ALA A 187 11.23 -2.15 0.57
CA ALA A 187 12.16 -3.22 0.88
C ALA A 187 11.65 -4.63 0.53
N ASP A 188 10.36 -4.80 0.23
CA ASP A 188 9.70 -6.11 0.10
C ASP A 188 9.81 -6.96 1.37
N LEU A 189 9.65 -6.32 2.52
CA LEU A 189 9.73 -6.97 3.83
C LEU A 189 8.37 -7.02 4.50
N PRO A 190 8.08 -8.08 5.27
CA PRO A 190 6.90 -8.16 6.10
C PRO A 190 6.83 -7.01 7.10
N TYR A 191 5.72 -6.26 7.10
CA TYR A 191 5.56 -5.05 7.90
C TYR A 191 5.82 -5.28 9.39
N SER A 192 5.15 -6.28 10.00
CA SER A 192 5.26 -6.56 11.43
C SER A 192 6.69 -6.93 11.85
N GLY A 193 7.32 -7.81 11.07
CA GLY A 193 8.71 -8.21 11.31
C GLY A 193 9.67 -7.05 11.09
N PHE A 194 9.40 -6.21 10.10
CA PHE A 194 10.20 -5.00 9.84
C PHE A 194 10.06 -3.97 10.96
N VAL A 195 8.85 -3.69 11.42
CA VAL A 195 8.59 -2.79 12.56
C VAL A 195 9.23 -3.34 13.83
N ALA A 196 9.05 -4.62 14.13
CA ALA A 196 9.66 -5.26 15.29
C ALA A 196 11.19 -5.15 15.28
N ALA A 197 11.83 -5.28 14.11
CA ALA A 197 13.28 -5.12 13.95
C ALA A 197 13.77 -3.66 14.09
N ASN A 198 12.86 -2.68 13.94
CA ASN A 198 13.20 -1.26 13.83
C ASN A 198 12.59 -0.35 14.91
N GLY A 199 11.95 -0.89 15.94
CA GLY A 199 11.47 -0.05 17.04
C GLY A 199 10.18 -0.50 17.72
N GLY A 200 9.58 -1.63 17.27
CA GLY A 200 8.56 -2.35 18.04
C GLY A 200 7.33 -1.53 18.44
N GLY A 201 6.76 -0.72 17.56
CA GLY A 201 5.52 0.02 17.84
C GLY A 201 5.72 1.49 18.25
N THR A 202 6.94 1.99 18.28
CA THR A 202 7.20 3.44 18.38
C THR A 202 7.11 4.09 17.00
N PRO A 203 6.62 5.33 16.89
CA PRO A 203 6.63 6.06 15.63
C PRO A 203 8.05 6.16 15.04
N LEU A 204 8.15 6.01 13.72
CA LEU A 204 9.41 6.19 12.99
C LEU A 204 9.91 7.63 13.19
N LYS A 205 11.19 7.77 13.54
CA LYS A 205 11.82 9.08 13.74
C LYS A 205 12.75 9.40 12.57
N ALA A 206 12.71 10.63 12.09
CA ALA A 206 13.68 11.12 11.13
C ALA A 206 15.11 10.94 11.67
N GLY A 207 16.02 10.47 10.79
CA GLY A 207 17.40 10.14 11.16
C GLY A 207 17.58 8.76 11.80
N GLN A 208 16.53 8.02 12.13
CA GLN A 208 16.62 6.65 12.63
C GLN A 208 17.29 5.76 11.59
N VAL A 209 18.29 4.99 12.03
CA VAL A 209 18.96 4.01 11.15
C VAL A 209 18.07 2.80 10.97
N ILE A 210 17.77 2.46 9.73
CA ILE A 210 16.89 1.36 9.36
C ILE A 210 17.66 0.06 9.20
N ARG A 211 17.12 -1.01 9.78
CA ARG A 211 17.56 -2.39 9.59
C ARG A 211 16.68 -3.05 8.54
N TRP A 212 17.26 -3.45 7.43
CA TRP A 212 16.56 -4.12 6.33
C TRP A 212 16.40 -5.63 6.59
N VAL A 213 15.75 -5.95 7.72
CA VAL A 213 15.45 -7.32 8.13
C VAL A 213 14.04 -7.36 8.71
N ALA A 214 13.39 -8.51 8.56
CA ALA A 214 12.19 -8.80 9.32
C ALA A 214 12.58 -9.66 10.52
N ALA A 215 12.29 -9.22 11.74
CA ALA A 215 12.39 -10.11 12.89
C ALA A 215 11.37 -11.24 12.68
N THR A 216 11.79 -12.49 12.93
CA THR A 216 10.82 -13.57 13.09
C THR A 216 9.90 -13.20 14.24
N PRO A 217 8.58 -13.16 14.05
CA PRO A 217 7.66 -12.89 15.15
C PRO A 217 7.94 -13.93 16.25
N LYS A 218 8.23 -13.46 17.46
CA LYS A 218 8.24 -14.36 18.60
C LYS A 218 6.84 -14.98 18.66
N PRO A 219 6.70 -16.31 18.65
CA PRO A 219 5.38 -16.91 18.73
C PRO A 219 4.72 -16.37 20.00
N SER A 220 3.64 -15.61 19.82
CA SER A 220 2.75 -15.27 20.92
C SER A 220 2.19 -16.59 21.41
N PRO A 221 2.10 -16.84 22.75
CA PRO A 221 1.44 -18.04 23.23
C PRO A 221 0.04 -18.03 22.66
N ALA A 222 -0.27 -19.09 21.89
CA ALA A 222 -1.53 -19.22 21.19
C ALA A 222 -2.69 -19.10 22.20
N PRO A 223 -3.67 -18.22 21.99
CA PRO A 223 -5.00 -18.44 22.55
C PRO A 223 -5.47 -19.78 21.97
N GLY A 224 -6.03 -20.64 22.81
CA GLY A 224 -6.33 -22.05 22.50
C GLY A 224 -6.81 -22.25 21.06
N ALA A 225 -6.09 -23.10 20.35
CA ALA A 225 -6.34 -23.36 18.94
C ALA A 225 -7.77 -23.85 18.72
N VAL A 226 -8.60 -22.98 18.20
CA VAL A 226 -9.80 -23.40 17.49
C VAL A 226 -9.31 -24.05 16.19
N PRO A 227 -9.73 -25.28 15.85
CA PRO A 227 -9.28 -25.94 14.63
C PRO A 227 -9.62 -25.06 13.42
N ARG A 228 -8.61 -24.68 12.67
CA ARG A 228 -8.79 -23.97 11.40
C ARG A 228 -9.36 -24.94 10.38
N SER A 229 -10.67 -24.87 10.16
CA SER A 229 -11.23 -25.41 8.93
C SER A 229 -10.95 -24.39 7.82
N HIS A 230 -9.91 -24.63 7.02
CA HIS A 230 -9.73 -23.88 5.79
C HIS A 230 -10.88 -24.23 4.84
N PRO A 231 -11.66 -23.25 4.38
CA PRO A 231 -12.60 -23.51 3.31
C PRO A 231 -11.84 -23.94 2.06
N PRO A 232 -12.30 -24.93 1.30
CA PRO A 232 -11.69 -25.31 0.04
C PRO A 232 -11.73 -24.13 -0.92
N SER A 233 -10.67 -23.96 -1.71
CA SER A 233 -10.55 -22.96 -2.77
C SER A 233 -11.62 -23.21 -3.84
N GLN A 234 -12.80 -22.66 -3.64
CA GLN A 234 -13.91 -22.73 -4.60
C GLN A 234 -14.08 -21.40 -5.31
N PRO A 235 -14.53 -21.41 -6.57
CA PRO A 235 -14.73 -20.21 -7.35
C PRO A 235 -15.77 -19.31 -6.67
N SER A 236 -15.45 -18.03 -6.61
CA SER A 236 -16.28 -16.94 -6.13
C SER A 236 -17.67 -16.95 -6.75
N THR A 237 -18.63 -17.54 -6.06
CA THR A 237 -20.05 -17.29 -6.29
C THR A 237 -20.51 -16.19 -5.35
N PRO A 238 -21.39 -15.26 -5.75
CA PRO A 238 -22.13 -14.47 -4.77
C PRO A 238 -22.78 -15.47 -3.82
N LEU A 239 -22.89 -15.14 -2.54
CA LEU A 239 -23.77 -15.89 -1.66
C LEU A 239 -25.14 -15.91 -2.36
N SER A 240 -25.36 -16.95 -3.16
CA SER A 240 -26.55 -17.02 -3.97
C SER A 240 -27.68 -17.57 -3.12
N THR A 241 -28.83 -16.99 -3.26
CA THR A 241 -30.09 -17.32 -2.61
C THR A 241 -30.45 -18.81 -2.58
N GLY A 242 -29.75 -19.69 -3.29
CA GLY A 242 -30.04 -21.11 -3.37
C GLY A 242 -29.54 -21.96 -2.19
N VAL A 243 -28.51 -21.52 -1.48
CA VAL A 243 -27.89 -22.34 -0.41
C VAL A 243 -28.47 -22.01 0.97
N LEU A 244 -28.99 -20.79 1.17
CA LEU A 244 -29.54 -20.32 2.44
C LEU A 244 -31.07 -20.40 2.55
N ALA A 245 -31.74 -20.98 1.56
CA ALA A 245 -33.22 -20.96 1.46
C ALA A 245 -33.96 -21.66 2.60
N ASN A 246 -33.30 -22.35 3.52
CA ASN A 246 -33.89 -23.09 4.61
C ASN A 246 -33.49 -22.58 6.01
N LEU A 247 -32.79 -21.46 6.10
CA LEU A 247 -32.37 -20.85 7.37
C LEU A 247 -33.28 -19.65 7.71
N ASP A 248 -33.37 -19.34 8.99
CA ASP A 248 -33.90 -18.04 9.42
C ASP A 248 -33.18 -16.91 8.70
N PRO A 249 -33.83 -15.77 8.44
CA PRO A 249 -33.22 -14.69 7.67
C PRO A 249 -31.90 -14.27 8.33
N VAL A 250 -30.81 -14.70 7.71
CA VAL A 250 -29.44 -14.33 8.09
C VAL A 250 -29.03 -13.14 7.25
N SER A 251 -28.68 -12.06 7.90
CA SER A 251 -28.16 -10.87 7.23
C SER A 251 -26.69 -10.72 7.56
N ASP A 252 -25.89 -10.65 6.53
CA ASP A 252 -24.48 -10.33 6.67
C ASP A 252 -24.25 -8.86 6.30
N LEU A 253 -23.80 -8.09 7.29
CA LEU A 253 -23.50 -6.69 7.15
C LEU A 253 -21.99 -6.46 7.20
N VAL A 254 -21.43 -6.09 6.06
CA VAL A 254 -20.00 -5.81 5.93
C VAL A 254 -19.74 -4.30 5.98
N VAL A 255 -18.91 -3.84 6.90
CA VAL A 255 -18.54 -2.44 7.04
C VAL A 255 -17.18 -2.16 6.43
N LEU A 256 -17.15 -1.23 5.47
CA LEU A 256 -15.91 -0.84 4.79
C LEU A 256 -15.17 0.24 5.59
N ASN A 257 -13.93 -0.06 6.00
CA ASN A 257 -13.00 0.87 6.66
C ASN A 257 -13.70 1.78 7.70
N PRO A 258 -14.23 1.25 8.81
CA PRO A 258 -14.98 2.06 9.76
C PRO A 258 -14.10 3.15 10.37
N SER A 259 -14.59 4.40 10.42
CA SER A 259 -13.86 5.48 11.10
C SER A 259 -13.79 5.25 12.63
N GLY A 260 -12.84 5.86 13.32
CA GLY A 260 -12.67 5.68 14.77
C GLY A 260 -13.95 5.92 15.59
N PRO A 261 -14.73 7.02 15.38
CA PRO A 261 -16.01 7.23 16.05
C PRO A 261 -17.08 6.18 15.71
N VAL A 262 -17.16 5.79 14.43
CA VAL A 262 -18.10 4.74 13.96
C VAL A 262 -17.80 3.40 14.61
N ALA A 263 -16.54 3.03 14.66
CA ALA A 263 -16.13 1.75 15.22
C ALA A 263 -16.30 1.69 16.75
N ALA A 264 -16.11 2.80 17.47
CA ALA A 264 -16.40 2.86 18.89
C ALA A 264 -17.92 2.70 19.17
N ALA A 265 -18.76 3.36 18.38
CA ALA A 265 -20.21 3.22 18.46
C ALA A 265 -20.68 1.81 18.09
N LEU A 266 -20.09 1.21 17.05
CA LEU A 266 -20.33 -0.17 16.64
C LEU A 266 -19.98 -1.13 17.78
N ALA A 267 -18.77 -1.07 18.33
CA ALA A 267 -18.33 -1.95 19.41
C ALA A 267 -19.21 -1.85 20.68
N ALA A 268 -19.78 -0.67 20.95
CA ALA A 268 -20.73 -0.50 22.04
C ALA A 268 -22.07 -1.18 21.73
N ALA A 269 -22.61 -0.99 20.54
CA ALA A 269 -23.87 -1.57 20.09
C ALA A 269 -23.80 -3.09 19.98
N GLU A 270 -22.71 -3.67 19.50
CA GLU A 270 -22.47 -5.11 19.42
C GLU A 270 -22.47 -5.78 20.79
N ARG A 271 -21.82 -5.17 21.79
CA ARG A 271 -21.84 -5.67 23.16
C ARG A 271 -23.26 -5.71 23.73
N GLN A 272 -24.08 -4.70 23.40
CA GLN A 272 -25.45 -4.61 23.89
C GLN A 272 -26.39 -5.58 23.17
N ALA A 273 -26.23 -5.76 21.87
CA ALA A 273 -27.14 -6.57 21.04
C ALA A 273 -26.68 -8.02 20.86
N SER A 274 -25.46 -8.38 21.32
CA SER A 274 -24.84 -9.68 21.03
C SER A 274 -24.72 -9.96 19.52
N ALA A 275 -24.70 -8.90 18.72
CA ALA A 275 -24.55 -8.97 17.27
C ALA A 275 -23.07 -9.10 16.88
N ARG A 276 -22.83 -9.66 15.70
CA ARG A 276 -21.51 -9.70 15.05
C ARG A 276 -21.68 -9.26 13.60
N ILE A 277 -20.66 -8.62 13.07
CA ILE A 277 -20.64 -8.20 11.68
C ILE A 277 -19.27 -8.48 11.06
N ASP A 278 -19.20 -8.37 9.76
CA ASP A 278 -17.93 -8.43 9.05
C ASP A 278 -17.36 -7.04 8.78
N LEU A 279 -16.05 -6.96 8.80
CA LEU A 279 -15.33 -5.74 8.51
C LEU A 279 -14.46 -5.97 7.28
N SER A 280 -14.70 -5.24 6.20
CA SER A 280 -13.82 -5.25 5.04
C SER A 280 -12.86 -4.08 5.15
N ILE A 281 -11.59 -4.33 5.47
CA ILE A 281 -10.61 -3.27 5.72
C ILE A 281 -9.43 -3.36 4.76
N SER A 282 -8.89 -2.19 4.40
CA SER A 282 -7.61 -2.16 3.70
C SER A 282 -6.45 -2.37 4.67
N GLY A 283 -5.36 -2.99 4.19
CA GLY A 283 -4.17 -3.19 5.01
C GLY A 283 -3.62 -1.87 5.55
N GLN A 284 -3.63 -0.81 4.75
CA GLN A 284 -3.20 0.52 5.17
C GLN A 284 -4.09 1.10 6.28
N TRP A 285 -5.41 0.89 6.19
CA TRP A 285 -6.32 1.30 7.24
C TRP A 285 -6.06 0.51 8.54
N ALA A 286 -5.85 -0.80 8.45
CA ALA A 286 -5.53 -1.65 9.59
C ALA A 286 -4.30 -1.13 10.35
N LEU A 287 -3.23 -0.78 9.65
CA LEU A 287 -1.99 -0.28 10.24
C LEU A 287 -2.14 1.08 10.93
N THR A 288 -3.03 1.93 10.44
CA THR A 288 -3.26 3.26 11.02
C THR A 288 -4.27 3.26 12.17
N HIS A 289 -5.04 2.18 12.33
CA HIS A 289 -6.11 2.05 13.33
C HIS A 289 -5.94 0.81 14.23
N LEU A 290 -4.71 0.45 14.56
CA LEU A 290 -4.34 -0.75 15.29
C LEU A 290 -5.17 -1.07 16.55
N PRO A 291 -5.38 -0.14 17.48
CA PRO A 291 -6.15 -0.42 18.69
C PRO A 291 -7.59 -0.83 18.37
N LEU A 292 -8.14 -0.23 17.31
CA LEU A 292 -9.51 -0.44 16.89
C LEU A 292 -9.70 -1.78 16.20
N VAL A 293 -8.78 -2.16 15.30
CA VAL A 293 -8.79 -3.49 14.66
C VAL A 293 -8.74 -4.59 15.71
N LYS A 294 -7.84 -4.47 16.70
CA LYS A 294 -7.74 -5.42 17.82
C LYS A 294 -9.02 -5.49 18.66
N GLN A 295 -9.61 -4.33 18.94
CA GLN A 295 -10.86 -4.27 19.70
C GLN A 295 -12.02 -4.96 18.99
N LEU A 296 -12.19 -4.70 17.68
CA LEU A 296 -13.25 -5.27 16.87
C LEU A 296 -13.04 -6.79 16.67
N ALA A 297 -11.81 -7.22 16.40
CA ALA A 297 -11.48 -8.64 16.32
C ALA A 297 -11.73 -9.37 17.66
N ALA A 298 -11.39 -8.77 18.79
CA ALA A 298 -11.62 -9.33 20.12
C ALA A 298 -13.12 -9.46 20.48
N LEU A 299 -13.99 -8.69 19.82
CA LEU A 299 -15.44 -8.82 19.95
C LEU A 299 -15.99 -10.01 19.15
N GLY A 300 -15.17 -10.65 18.33
CA GLY A 300 -15.55 -11.82 17.51
C GLY A 300 -16.05 -11.45 16.11
N ASN A 301 -15.81 -10.20 15.66
CA ASN A 301 -16.09 -9.82 14.28
C ASN A 301 -15.10 -10.48 13.32
N GLU A 302 -15.56 -10.88 12.15
CA GLU A 302 -14.70 -11.36 11.08
C GLU A 302 -14.00 -10.17 10.41
N ILE A 303 -12.71 -10.28 10.21
CA ILE A 303 -11.91 -9.26 9.52
C ILE A 303 -11.58 -9.78 8.14
N ALA A 304 -12.26 -9.26 7.13
CA ALA A 304 -11.95 -9.46 5.72
C ALA A 304 -11.03 -8.35 5.21
N VAL A 305 -10.33 -8.60 4.12
CA VAL A 305 -9.51 -7.58 3.44
C VAL A 305 -10.13 -7.14 2.12
N ASN A 306 -9.84 -5.91 1.69
CA ASN A 306 -10.23 -5.40 0.37
C ASN A 306 -9.04 -4.91 -0.47
N GLY A 307 -7.85 -5.37 -0.16
CA GLY A 307 -6.57 -4.92 -0.70
C GLY A 307 -5.80 -4.10 0.34
N TYR A 308 -4.58 -3.73 -0.01
CA TYR A 308 -3.72 -2.97 0.90
C TYR A 308 -4.00 -1.47 0.86
N SER A 309 -4.05 -0.89 -0.34
CA SER A 309 -4.21 0.55 -0.55
C SER A 309 -5.67 1.02 -0.71
N GLY A 310 -6.64 0.10 -0.72
CA GLY A 310 -8.04 0.39 -1.06
C GLY A 310 -8.27 0.64 -2.56
N ALA A 311 -7.33 0.23 -3.41
CA ALA A 311 -7.48 0.30 -4.85
C ALA A 311 -8.57 -0.65 -5.34
N ASN A 312 -9.26 -0.31 -6.43
CA ASN A 312 -10.12 -1.25 -7.13
C ASN A 312 -9.24 -2.34 -7.76
N LEU A 313 -9.30 -3.55 -7.20
CA LEU A 313 -8.46 -4.67 -7.61
C LEU A 313 -8.66 -5.08 -9.07
N ASN A 314 -9.90 -4.99 -9.59
CA ASN A 314 -10.20 -5.31 -10.99
C ASN A 314 -9.51 -4.37 -12.00
N GLN A 315 -8.99 -3.22 -11.55
CA GLN A 315 -8.26 -2.28 -12.39
C GLN A 315 -6.74 -2.47 -12.35
N LEU A 316 -6.26 -3.40 -11.52
CA LEU A 316 -4.85 -3.69 -11.38
C LEU A 316 -4.42 -4.86 -12.27
N PRO A 317 -3.17 -4.89 -12.73
CA PRO A 317 -2.62 -6.09 -13.35
C PRO A 317 -2.51 -7.21 -12.30
N ALA A 318 -2.55 -8.47 -12.74
CA ALA A 318 -2.57 -9.65 -11.85
C ALA A 318 -1.46 -9.63 -10.76
N TRP A 319 -0.25 -9.19 -11.11
CA TRP A 319 0.83 -9.05 -10.14
C TRP A 319 0.56 -7.95 -9.09
N GLY A 320 -0.11 -6.85 -9.51
CA GLY A 320 -0.51 -5.75 -8.61
C GLY A 320 -1.59 -6.22 -7.63
N VAL A 321 -2.55 -7.00 -8.11
CA VAL A 321 -3.57 -7.63 -7.25
C VAL A 321 -2.91 -8.55 -6.22
N ASN A 322 -2.00 -9.42 -6.65
CA ASN A 322 -1.31 -10.32 -5.74
C ASN A 322 -0.50 -9.55 -4.67
N GLN A 323 0.13 -8.46 -5.07
CA GLN A 323 0.87 -7.60 -4.15
C GLN A 323 -0.07 -6.92 -3.13
N GLU A 324 -1.18 -6.34 -3.59
CA GLU A 324 -2.21 -5.72 -2.74
C GLU A 324 -2.75 -6.71 -1.71
N LEU A 325 -3.07 -7.94 -2.14
CA LEU A 325 -3.62 -8.95 -1.24
C LEU A 325 -2.57 -9.48 -0.27
N LYS A 326 -1.35 -9.78 -0.72
CA LYS A 326 -0.25 -10.20 0.14
C LYS A 326 -0.01 -9.21 1.28
N TRP A 327 0.01 -7.91 0.97
CA TRP A 327 0.24 -6.87 1.95
C TRP A 327 -0.95 -6.67 2.89
N ALA A 328 -2.18 -6.77 2.37
CA ALA A 328 -3.39 -6.67 3.19
C ALA A 328 -3.48 -7.81 4.19
N VAL A 329 -3.29 -9.05 3.75
CA VAL A 329 -3.26 -10.24 4.63
C VAL A 329 -2.23 -10.05 5.73
N HIS A 330 -1.02 -9.66 5.34
CA HIS A 330 0.06 -9.49 6.29
C HIS A 330 -0.19 -8.37 7.30
N ALA A 331 -0.76 -7.25 6.86
CA ALA A 331 -1.11 -6.14 7.74
C ALA A 331 -2.17 -6.57 8.78
N VAL A 332 -3.20 -7.30 8.37
CA VAL A 332 -4.25 -7.78 9.29
C VAL A 332 -3.70 -8.87 10.22
N GLU A 333 -3.00 -9.86 9.68
CA GLU A 333 -2.44 -10.97 10.48
C GLU A 333 -1.48 -10.46 11.57
N SER A 334 -0.62 -9.50 11.24
CA SER A 334 0.31 -8.93 12.19
C SER A 334 -0.36 -8.25 13.37
N GLU A 335 -1.56 -7.71 13.18
CA GLU A 335 -2.25 -6.91 14.19
C GLU A 335 -3.29 -7.70 14.98
N THR A 336 -3.93 -8.68 14.35
CA THR A 336 -4.95 -9.50 14.99
C THR A 336 -4.40 -10.83 15.52
N GLY A 337 -3.22 -11.25 15.05
CA GLY A 337 -2.65 -12.58 15.31
C GLY A 337 -3.31 -13.70 14.50
N SER A 338 -4.26 -13.37 13.63
CA SER A 338 -4.96 -14.30 12.74
C SER A 338 -4.92 -13.78 11.31
N ALA A 339 -4.60 -14.65 10.35
CA ALA A 339 -4.72 -14.31 8.94
C ALA A 339 -6.20 -14.16 8.57
N PRO A 340 -6.60 -13.16 7.76
CA PRO A 340 -7.94 -13.05 7.24
C PRO A 340 -8.25 -14.24 6.33
N SER A 341 -9.51 -14.70 6.34
CA SER A 341 -9.99 -15.81 5.49
C SER A 341 -10.67 -15.31 4.23
N PHE A 342 -11.07 -14.05 4.19
CA PHE A 342 -11.89 -13.51 3.12
C PHE A 342 -11.26 -12.26 2.48
N LEU A 343 -11.33 -12.21 1.17
CA LEU A 343 -11.31 -10.98 0.38
C LEU A 343 -12.76 -10.56 0.18
N PHE A 344 -13.13 -9.36 0.62
CA PHE A 344 -14.48 -8.85 0.42
C PHE A 344 -14.45 -7.52 -0.35
N THR A 345 -15.10 -7.48 -1.50
CA THR A 345 -15.10 -6.35 -2.43
C THR A 345 -16.50 -5.80 -2.67
N ALA A 346 -16.60 -4.50 -2.99
CA ALA A 346 -17.88 -3.87 -3.33
C ALA A 346 -18.45 -4.34 -4.69
N GLU A 347 -17.58 -4.78 -5.57
CA GLU A 347 -17.91 -5.24 -6.91
C GLU A 347 -17.42 -6.68 -7.12
N LYS A 348 -18.07 -7.40 -8.03
CA LYS A 348 -17.63 -8.76 -8.39
C LYS A 348 -16.17 -8.76 -8.82
N PRO A 349 -15.30 -9.56 -8.16
CA PRO A 349 -13.90 -9.67 -8.53
C PRO A 349 -13.75 -10.37 -9.89
N ASP A 350 -12.78 -9.94 -10.69
CA ASP A 350 -12.40 -10.60 -11.92
C ASP A 350 -11.60 -11.89 -11.67
N SER A 351 -11.36 -12.68 -12.72
CA SER A 351 -10.63 -13.95 -12.60
C SER A 351 -9.20 -13.79 -12.07
N ALA A 352 -8.53 -12.69 -12.38
CA ALA A 352 -7.18 -12.42 -11.89
C ALA A 352 -7.18 -12.13 -10.38
N THR A 353 -8.18 -11.37 -9.92
CA THR A 353 -8.40 -11.07 -8.50
C THR A 353 -8.74 -12.35 -7.72
N VAL A 354 -9.62 -13.20 -8.24
CA VAL A 354 -9.97 -14.49 -7.63
C VAL A 354 -8.74 -15.41 -7.53
N GLN A 355 -7.97 -15.51 -8.60
CA GLN A 355 -6.75 -16.33 -8.60
C GLN A 355 -5.72 -15.81 -7.58
N ALA A 356 -5.52 -14.50 -7.51
CA ALA A 356 -4.61 -13.89 -6.56
C ALA A 356 -5.09 -14.09 -5.10
N ALA A 357 -6.40 -14.02 -4.85
CA ALA A 357 -6.99 -14.31 -3.54
C ALA A 357 -6.69 -15.76 -3.12
N GLY A 358 -6.90 -16.74 -4.01
CA GLY A 358 -6.58 -18.13 -3.75
C GLY A 358 -5.09 -18.36 -3.42
N GLN A 359 -4.17 -17.63 -4.06
CA GLN A 359 -2.73 -17.70 -3.75
C GLN A 359 -2.39 -17.18 -2.33
N GLN A 360 -3.25 -16.34 -1.76
CA GLN A 360 -3.11 -15.83 -0.40
C GLN A 360 -4.01 -16.56 0.61
N ASN A 361 -4.61 -17.70 0.23
CA ASN A 361 -5.58 -18.47 1.03
C ASN A 361 -6.84 -17.66 1.42
N LEU A 362 -7.26 -16.74 0.55
CA LEU A 362 -8.47 -15.97 0.72
C LEU A 362 -9.61 -16.52 -0.14
N THR A 363 -10.80 -16.60 0.43
CA THR A 363 -12.05 -16.79 -0.34
C THR A 363 -12.53 -15.43 -0.80
N ALA A 364 -12.68 -15.25 -2.11
CA ALA A 364 -13.10 -13.98 -2.70
C ALA A 364 -14.64 -13.89 -2.71
N LEU A 365 -15.19 -12.89 -2.04
CA LEU A 365 -16.62 -12.58 -1.93
C LEU A 365 -16.85 -11.12 -2.33
N TRP A 366 -18.10 -10.78 -2.61
CA TRP A 366 -18.48 -9.40 -2.92
C TRP A 366 -19.89 -9.07 -2.43
N ALA A 367 -20.17 -7.78 -2.27
CA ALA A 367 -21.47 -7.28 -1.83
C ALA A 367 -22.53 -7.45 -2.92
N ALA A 368 -23.71 -7.90 -2.53
CA ALA A 368 -24.89 -7.85 -3.38
C ALA A 368 -25.38 -6.43 -3.59
N LEU A 369 -25.25 -5.61 -2.55
CA LEU A 369 -25.62 -4.20 -2.54
C LEU A 369 -24.67 -3.38 -1.68
N THR A 370 -24.33 -2.17 -2.13
CA THR A 370 -23.56 -1.19 -1.35
C THR A 370 -24.46 -0.03 -0.93
N VAL A 371 -24.50 0.26 0.36
CA VAL A 371 -25.24 1.39 0.93
C VAL A 371 -24.27 2.49 1.35
N GLY A 372 -24.34 3.62 0.66
CA GLY A 372 -23.61 4.84 0.98
C GLY A 372 -24.42 5.83 1.82
N ASN A 373 -23.96 7.08 1.91
CA ASN A 373 -24.66 8.13 2.62
C ASN A 373 -25.99 8.50 1.90
N ALA A 374 -27.11 8.26 2.57
CA ALA A 374 -28.46 8.49 2.05
C ALA A 374 -29.05 9.84 2.51
N GLY A 375 -28.23 10.83 2.88
CA GLY A 375 -28.69 12.16 3.33
C GLY A 375 -28.57 12.38 4.85
N GLY A 376 -27.83 11.53 5.53
CA GLY A 376 -27.53 11.61 6.96
C GLY A 376 -27.70 10.29 7.68
N VAL A 377 -27.28 10.21 8.95
CA VAL A 377 -27.23 8.99 9.74
C VAL A 377 -28.56 8.24 9.80
N ARG A 378 -29.68 8.96 10.04
CA ARG A 378 -31.01 8.36 10.10
C ARG A 378 -31.46 7.77 8.77
N GLN A 379 -31.30 8.51 7.69
CA GLN A 379 -31.67 8.08 6.34
C GLN A 379 -30.81 6.90 5.91
N THR A 380 -29.51 6.93 6.22
CA THR A 380 -28.59 5.83 5.95
C THR A 380 -28.97 4.60 6.76
N THR A 381 -29.31 4.72 8.04
CA THR A 381 -29.79 3.61 8.87
C THR A 381 -31.04 2.97 8.28
N ALA A 382 -32.03 3.78 7.88
CA ALA A 382 -33.25 3.26 7.24
C ALA A 382 -32.97 2.61 5.87
N ALA A 383 -32.01 3.12 5.10
CA ALA A 383 -31.60 2.52 3.84
C ALA A 383 -30.92 1.17 4.03
N VAL A 384 -30.07 1.01 5.06
CA VAL A 384 -29.44 -0.26 5.41
C VAL A 384 -30.50 -1.27 5.89
N GLU A 385 -31.41 -0.87 6.76
CA GLU A 385 -32.53 -1.71 7.19
C GLU A 385 -33.34 -2.21 5.98
N THR A 386 -33.72 -1.31 5.08
CA THR A 386 -34.44 -1.65 3.86
C THR A 386 -33.66 -2.61 2.98
N ALA A 387 -32.37 -2.39 2.81
CA ALA A 387 -31.50 -3.24 2.02
C ALA A 387 -31.42 -4.67 2.60
N LEU A 388 -31.20 -4.80 3.90
CA LEU A 388 -31.12 -6.10 4.58
C LEU A 388 -32.45 -6.85 4.55
N ILE A 389 -33.58 -6.17 4.70
CA ILE A 389 -34.91 -6.77 4.60
C ILE A 389 -35.24 -7.17 3.16
N GLY A 390 -34.88 -6.34 2.20
CA GLY A 390 -35.16 -6.60 0.78
C GLY A 390 -34.26 -7.66 0.15
N HIS A 391 -33.12 -7.94 0.78
CA HIS A 391 -32.12 -8.90 0.31
C HIS A 391 -31.70 -9.87 1.43
N PRO A 392 -32.66 -10.64 2.00
CA PRO A 392 -32.33 -11.63 3.02
C PRO A 392 -31.33 -12.65 2.45
N ASN A 393 -30.39 -13.07 3.29
CA ASN A 393 -29.34 -14.02 2.91
C ASN A 393 -28.33 -13.49 1.85
N GLN A 394 -28.16 -12.18 1.78
CA GLN A 394 -27.16 -11.54 0.91
C GLN A 394 -26.32 -10.54 1.70
N ALA A 395 -25.02 -10.50 1.39
CA ALA A 395 -24.12 -9.54 2.01
C ALA A 395 -24.40 -8.11 1.51
N VAL A 396 -24.56 -7.19 2.44
CA VAL A 396 -24.74 -5.76 2.20
C VAL A 396 -23.50 -5.02 2.69
N MET A 397 -22.84 -4.27 1.81
CA MET A 397 -21.70 -3.44 2.18
C MET A 397 -22.15 -2.04 2.62
N LEU A 398 -21.71 -1.62 3.78
CA LEU A 398 -21.96 -0.30 4.32
C LEU A 398 -20.69 0.58 4.22
N THR A 399 -20.82 1.73 3.59
CA THR A 399 -19.70 2.69 3.39
C THR A 399 -19.93 4.03 4.07
N ALA A 400 -20.97 4.15 4.92
CA ALA A 400 -21.32 5.41 5.58
C ALA A 400 -21.77 5.18 7.03
N PRO A 401 -21.73 6.21 7.91
CA PRO A 401 -22.15 6.10 9.29
C PRO A 401 -23.66 5.82 9.44
N VAL A 402 -23.99 4.94 10.39
CA VAL A 402 -25.38 4.61 10.80
C VAL A 402 -25.54 4.71 12.32
N ASP A 403 -26.78 4.75 12.78
CA ASP A 403 -27.11 4.55 14.19
C ASP A 403 -27.16 3.05 14.50
N TRP A 404 -26.06 2.49 14.98
CA TRP A 404 -25.89 1.08 15.25
C TRP A 404 -26.90 0.52 16.26
N ALA A 405 -27.18 1.28 17.33
CA ALA A 405 -28.10 0.85 18.37
C ALA A 405 -29.52 0.75 17.83
N MET A 406 -29.93 1.73 17.03
CA MET A 406 -31.22 1.72 16.37
C MET A 406 -31.32 0.59 15.35
N LEU A 407 -30.29 0.39 14.51
CA LEU A 407 -30.26 -0.64 13.48
C LEU A 407 -30.41 -2.04 14.09
N PHE A 408 -29.57 -2.37 15.07
CA PHE A 408 -29.61 -3.69 15.70
C PHE A 408 -30.93 -3.94 16.44
N LYS A 409 -31.49 -2.92 17.11
CA LYS A 409 -32.79 -3.02 17.76
C LYS A 409 -33.92 -3.30 16.75
N GLN A 410 -33.93 -2.59 15.64
CA GLN A 410 -34.95 -2.75 14.60
C GLN A 410 -34.86 -4.11 13.93
N LEU A 411 -33.67 -4.57 13.60
CA LEU A 411 -33.44 -5.86 12.96
C LEU A 411 -33.72 -7.02 13.93
N ALA A 412 -33.33 -6.92 15.20
CA ALA A 412 -33.64 -7.90 16.21
C ALA A 412 -35.18 -8.06 16.43
N SER A 413 -35.95 -6.94 16.37
CA SER A 413 -37.39 -6.98 16.45
C SER A 413 -38.07 -7.72 15.27
N ARG A 414 -37.33 -7.96 14.20
CA ARG A 414 -37.74 -8.69 12.99
C ARG A 414 -37.14 -10.09 12.91
N HIS A 415 -36.55 -10.57 13.99
CA HIS A 415 -35.91 -11.89 14.08
C HIS A 415 -34.69 -12.06 13.14
N PHE A 416 -33.98 -10.98 12.82
CA PHE A 416 -32.70 -11.04 12.10
C PHE A 416 -31.60 -11.51 13.04
N VAL A 417 -30.85 -12.52 12.60
CA VAL A 417 -29.64 -13.00 13.27
C VAL A 417 -28.43 -12.48 12.49
N PHE A 418 -27.48 -11.91 13.21
CA PHE A 418 -26.22 -11.49 12.64
C PHE A 418 -25.18 -12.58 12.89
N GLU A 419 -24.68 -13.16 11.82
CA GLU A 419 -23.59 -14.13 11.84
C GLU A 419 -22.46 -13.63 10.96
N THR A 420 -21.21 -13.95 11.31
CA THR A 420 -20.08 -13.61 10.45
C THR A 420 -20.03 -14.53 9.23
N LEU A 421 -19.39 -14.07 8.14
CA LEU A 421 -19.15 -14.88 6.93
C LEU A 421 -18.53 -16.23 7.28
N GLY A 422 -17.61 -16.28 8.24
CA GLY A 422 -17.00 -17.50 8.70
C GLY A 422 -17.98 -18.46 9.38
N GLN A 423 -18.94 -17.94 10.16
CA GLN A 423 -20.00 -18.74 10.79
C GLN A 423 -20.99 -19.27 9.75
N ILE A 424 -21.44 -18.42 8.84
CA ILE A 424 -22.31 -18.79 7.71
C ILE A 424 -21.63 -19.86 6.85
N TRP A 425 -20.36 -19.67 6.51
CA TRP A 425 -19.59 -20.63 5.71
C TRP A 425 -19.40 -21.99 6.40
N ALA A 426 -19.21 -22.00 7.71
CA ALA A 426 -19.00 -23.22 8.47
C ALA A 426 -20.30 -24.05 8.68
N SER A 427 -21.46 -23.44 8.49
CA SER A 427 -22.77 -24.10 8.63
C SER A 427 -23.26 -24.75 7.33
N HIS A 428 -22.56 -24.58 6.22
CA HIS A 428 -22.85 -25.10 4.87
C HIS A 428 -21.75 -26.04 4.38
#